data_2fb328907364835d4d1ee995d5b751b8
#
_entry.id   2fb328907364835d4d1ee995d5b751b8
#
_cell.length_a   1.000
_cell.length_b   1.000
_cell.length_c   1.000
_cell.angle_alpha   90.00
_cell.angle_beta   90.00
_cell.angle_gamma   90.00
#
_symmetry.space_group_name_H-M   'P 1'
#
loop_
_entity.id
_entity.type
_entity.pdbx_description
1 polymer ?
#
loop_
_entity_poly.entity_id
_entity_poly.type
_entity_poly.pdbx_seq_one_letter_code
_entity_poly.pdbx_strand_id
1 'polypeptide(L)'
;CVLFGDGAGAAILETSNDSSGIISTCVGSDGTNGLKALSSNQFPIKTPFSDSTLERKEFIEMDGREVFKFAISIIPKVVNDLLQKSNENIENIKYIIPHQANSRIIDDAAKKLNLSRDKFLMNLEQYGNTSAASVPIVLSESIDKGLINKGDKVILVAFGGGLTWSGILLEW
;
A
#
# COMPACT_ATOMS: atom_id res chain seq x y z
N CYS A 1 -13.63 -14.53 -5.10
CA CYS A 1 -13.31 -14.92 -3.73
C CYS A 1 -11.93 -15.58 -3.55
N VAL A 2 -11.15 -15.76 -4.62
CA VAL A 2 -9.79 -16.35 -4.50
C VAL A 2 -8.72 -15.28 -4.30
N LEU A 3 -9.03 -14.00 -4.52
CA LEU A 3 -8.06 -12.90 -4.52
C LEU A 3 -7.94 -12.19 -3.18
N PHE A 4 -9.00 -12.13 -2.40
CA PHE A 4 -9.05 -11.32 -1.18
C PHE A 4 -9.29 -12.15 0.06
N GLY A 5 -8.59 -11.82 1.14
CA GLY A 5 -8.85 -12.29 2.49
C GLY A 5 -9.64 -11.26 3.30
N ASP A 6 -10.21 -11.70 4.40
CA ASP A 6 -10.89 -10.83 5.36
C ASP A 6 -9.91 -10.35 6.43
N GLY A 7 -10.01 -9.07 6.79
CA GLY A 7 -9.16 -8.49 7.82
C GLY A 7 -9.57 -7.07 8.17
N ALA A 8 -9.18 -6.65 9.35
CA ALA A 8 -9.35 -5.27 9.81
C ALA A 8 -8.09 -4.79 10.53
N GLY A 9 -7.82 -3.51 10.45
CA GLY A 9 -6.74 -2.86 11.19
C GLY A 9 -7.20 -1.49 11.67
N ALA A 10 -6.72 -1.08 12.84
CA ALA A 10 -6.99 0.22 13.42
C ALA A 10 -5.70 0.80 14.01
N ALA A 11 -5.58 2.11 13.98
CA ALA A 11 -4.48 2.83 14.60
C ALA A 11 -5.03 4.03 15.37
N ILE A 12 -4.44 4.30 16.54
CA ILE A 12 -4.70 5.49 17.31
C ILE A 12 -3.52 6.43 17.10
N LEU A 13 -3.81 7.65 16.68
CA LEU A 13 -2.83 8.72 16.54
C LEU A 13 -3.02 9.73 17.65
N GLU A 14 -1.92 10.06 18.33
CA GLU A 14 -1.90 11.07 19.37
C GLU A 14 -0.67 11.98 19.21
N THR A 15 -0.68 13.11 19.89
CA THR A 15 0.50 13.97 19.93
C THR A 15 1.59 13.34 20.78
N SER A 16 2.82 13.33 20.27
CA SER A 16 4.00 12.89 21.02
C SER A 16 4.91 14.06 21.36
N ASN A 17 5.58 13.97 22.49
CA ASN A 17 6.60 14.93 22.92
C ASN A 17 8.03 14.43 22.62
N ASP A 18 8.16 13.23 22.08
CA ASP A 18 9.45 12.68 21.64
C ASP A 18 9.61 12.79 20.12
N SER A 19 10.74 12.33 19.60
CA SER A 19 11.06 12.39 18.16
C SER A 19 10.31 11.33 17.34
N SER A 20 9.57 10.42 17.99
CA SER A 20 8.83 9.35 17.30
C SER A 20 7.62 9.88 16.54
N GLY A 21 7.14 9.12 15.58
CA GLY A 21 5.94 9.42 14.82
C GLY A 21 6.17 9.54 13.33
N ILE A 22 5.24 10.21 12.64
CA ILE A 22 5.27 10.36 11.19
C ILE A 22 6.30 11.40 10.79
N ILE A 23 7.35 10.95 10.06
CA ILE A 23 8.43 11.80 9.57
C ILE A 23 8.07 12.41 8.21
N SER A 24 7.51 11.59 7.30
CA SER A 24 7.20 12.02 5.93
C SER A 24 6.02 11.23 5.39
N THR A 25 5.26 11.87 4.51
CA THR A 25 4.15 11.24 3.78
C THR A 25 4.19 11.59 2.31
N CYS A 26 3.67 10.68 1.48
CA CYS A 26 3.36 10.98 0.09
C CYS A 26 2.05 10.33 -0.31
N VAL A 27 1.32 11.00 -1.18
CA VAL A 27 0.08 10.50 -1.78
C VAL A 27 0.03 10.90 -3.25
N GLY A 28 -0.68 10.12 -4.04
CA GLY A 28 -0.90 10.46 -5.43
C GLY A 28 -1.98 9.61 -6.07
N SER A 29 -2.39 10.03 -7.25
CA SER A 29 -3.37 9.32 -8.06
C SER A 29 -3.10 9.50 -9.55
N ASP A 30 -3.48 8.49 -10.32
CA ASP A 30 -3.50 8.49 -11.78
C ASP A 30 -4.80 7.87 -12.27
N GLY A 31 -5.73 8.70 -12.70
CA GLY A 31 -7.03 8.27 -13.24
C GLY A 31 -7.00 7.87 -14.72
N THR A 32 -5.88 8.03 -15.42
CA THR A 32 -5.79 7.86 -16.88
C THR A 32 -6.18 6.43 -17.31
N ASN A 33 -5.74 5.44 -16.56
CA ASN A 33 -6.01 4.02 -16.83
C ASN A 33 -6.75 3.33 -15.67
N GLY A 34 -7.18 4.06 -14.66
CA GLY A 34 -7.72 3.50 -13.42
C GLY A 34 -8.92 2.57 -13.65
N LEU A 35 -9.91 3.01 -14.42
CA LEU A 35 -11.10 2.22 -14.72
C LEU A 35 -10.83 0.95 -15.52
N LYS A 36 -9.74 0.91 -16.30
CA LYS A 36 -9.35 -0.29 -17.06
C LYS A 36 -8.54 -1.26 -16.19
N ALA A 37 -7.71 -0.72 -15.29
CA ALA A 37 -6.83 -1.52 -14.46
C ALA A 37 -7.59 -2.14 -13.27
N LEU A 38 -8.41 -1.37 -12.57
CA LEU A 38 -9.18 -1.84 -11.42
C LEU A 38 -10.44 -1.00 -11.26
N SER A 39 -11.59 -1.62 -11.39
CA SER A 39 -12.89 -1.00 -11.16
C SER A 39 -13.72 -1.80 -10.16
N SER A 40 -14.41 -1.09 -9.29
CA SER A 40 -15.41 -1.66 -8.39
C SER A 40 -16.82 -1.45 -8.95
N ASN A 41 -17.81 -1.95 -8.23
CA ASN A 41 -19.23 -1.83 -8.57
C ASN A 41 -19.58 -0.48 -9.20
N GLN A 42 -20.11 -0.52 -10.41
CA GLN A 42 -20.66 0.66 -11.08
C GLN A 42 -22.18 0.59 -11.02
N PHE A 43 -22.78 1.57 -10.37
CA PHE A 43 -24.23 1.72 -10.37
C PHE A 43 -24.60 2.88 -11.29
N PRO A 44 -25.57 2.71 -12.22
CA PRO A 44 -26.06 3.82 -13.00
C PRO A 44 -26.69 4.84 -12.06
N ILE A 45 -26.14 6.03 -12.01
CA ILE A 45 -26.71 7.14 -11.24
C ILE A 45 -27.70 7.83 -12.15
N LYS A 46 -29.00 7.65 -11.89
CA LYS A 46 -30.05 8.45 -12.52
C LYS A 46 -30.15 9.78 -11.79
N THR A 47 -29.75 10.85 -12.45
CA THR A 47 -29.97 12.21 -11.97
C THR A 47 -30.77 12.98 -13.02
N PRO A 48 -31.43 14.10 -12.65
CA PRO A 48 -32.10 14.96 -13.63
C PRO A 48 -31.15 15.50 -14.72
N PHE A 49 -29.84 15.33 -14.56
CA PHE A 49 -28.81 15.87 -15.44
C PHE A 49 -27.95 14.80 -16.13
N SER A 50 -28.22 13.51 -15.92
CA SER A 50 -27.47 12.43 -16.56
C SER A 50 -28.37 11.25 -16.88
N ASP A 51 -28.46 10.93 -18.18
CA ASP A 51 -28.96 9.65 -18.66
C ASP A 51 -27.78 8.66 -18.72
N SER A 52 -27.39 8.13 -17.56
CA SER A 52 -26.31 7.15 -17.52
C SER A 52 -26.78 5.86 -18.21
N THR A 53 -26.16 5.53 -19.32
CA THR A 53 -26.32 4.24 -20.02
C THR A 53 -25.34 3.19 -19.51
N LEU A 54 -24.64 3.45 -18.38
CA LEU A 54 -23.67 2.52 -17.81
C LEU A 54 -24.38 1.25 -17.37
N GLU A 55 -23.86 0.12 -17.81
CA GLU A 55 -24.28 -1.18 -17.29
C GLU A 55 -23.93 -1.29 -15.81
N ARG A 56 -24.85 -1.87 -15.04
CA ARG A 56 -24.59 -2.19 -13.63
C ARG A 56 -23.53 -3.28 -13.55
N LYS A 57 -22.39 -2.97 -12.92
CA LYS A 57 -21.35 -3.95 -12.59
C LYS A 57 -21.43 -4.27 -11.10
N GLU A 58 -21.59 -5.55 -10.78
CA GLU A 58 -21.76 -6.01 -9.38
C GLU A 58 -20.45 -6.49 -8.75
N PHE A 59 -19.42 -6.72 -9.55
CA PHE A 59 -18.17 -7.30 -9.11
C PHE A 59 -16.99 -6.37 -9.39
N ILE A 60 -15.92 -6.59 -8.63
CA ILE A 60 -14.61 -5.98 -8.91
C ILE A 60 -14.06 -6.62 -10.19
N GLU A 61 -13.74 -5.78 -11.16
CA GLU A 61 -13.02 -6.15 -12.38
C GLU A 61 -11.59 -5.64 -12.29
N MET A 62 -10.62 -6.48 -12.67
CA MET A 62 -9.22 -6.13 -12.59
C MET A 62 -8.45 -6.68 -13.77
N ASP A 63 -7.70 -5.82 -14.46
CA ASP A 63 -6.62 -6.25 -15.34
C ASP A 63 -5.36 -6.47 -14.48
N GLY A 64 -5.15 -7.73 -14.08
CA GLY A 64 -4.05 -8.08 -13.19
C GLY A 64 -2.67 -7.76 -13.77
N ARG A 65 -2.53 -7.70 -15.11
CA ARG A 65 -1.26 -7.35 -15.77
C ARG A 65 -0.96 -5.86 -15.64
N GLU A 66 -1.96 -5.01 -15.83
CA GLU A 66 -1.79 -3.57 -15.70
C GLU A 66 -1.60 -3.17 -14.24
N VAL A 67 -2.35 -3.77 -13.31
CA VAL A 67 -2.15 -3.57 -11.87
C VAL A 67 -0.75 -4.01 -11.44
N PHE A 68 -0.26 -5.15 -11.94
CA PHE A 68 1.10 -5.62 -11.64
C PHE A 68 2.17 -4.63 -12.12
N LYS A 69 2.09 -4.18 -13.38
CA LYS A 69 3.03 -3.19 -13.94
C LYS A 69 3.05 -1.89 -13.12
N PHE A 70 1.87 -1.42 -12.74
CA PHE A 70 1.74 -0.25 -11.89
C PHE A 70 2.41 -0.48 -10.54
N ALA A 71 2.06 -1.57 -9.85
CA ALA A 71 2.55 -1.88 -8.50
C ALA A 71 4.08 -1.95 -8.43
N ILE A 72 4.73 -2.66 -9.37
CA ILE A 72 6.19 -2.79 -9.41
C ILE A 72 6.91 -1.46 -9.74
N SER A 73 6.21 -0.47 -10.25
CA SER A 73 6.77 0.86 -10.52
C SER A 73 6.50 1.83 -9.37
N ILE A 74 5.33 1.73 -8.75
CA ILE A 74 4.90 2.72 -7.76
C ILE A 74 5.55 2.51 -6.38
N ILE A 75 5.78 1.26 -5.96
CA ILE A 75 6.43 0.99 -4.66
C ILE A 75 7.81 1.65 -4.59
N PRO A 76 8.75 1.42 -5.55
CA PRO A 76 10.04 2.10 -5.54
C PRO A 76 9.93 3.62 -5.60
N LYS A 77 8.98 4.14 -6.40
CA LYS A 77 8.75 5.57 -6.48
C LYS A 77 8.36 6.16 -5.12
N VAL A 78 7.38 5.55 -4.44
CA VAL A 78 6.92 5.99 -3.11
C VAL A 78 8.05 5.96 -2.09
N VAL A 79 8.85 4.89 -2.06
CA VAL A 79 10.01 4.77 -1.16
C VAL A 79 11.00 5.91 -1.41
N ASN A 80 11.39 6.15 -2.67
CA ASN A 80 12.32 7.19 -3.03
C ASN A 80 11.76 8.60 -2.72
N ASP A 81 10.48 8.85 -3.00
CA ASP A 81 9.82 10.13 -2.71
C ASP A 81 9.84 10.43 -1.19
N LEU A 82 9.59 9.42 -0.35
CA LEU A 82 9.64 9.56 1.11
C LEU A 82 11.04 9.87 1.62
N LEU A 83 12.05 9.12 1.15
CA LEU A 83 13.45 9.32 1.51
C LEU A 83 13.95 10.71 1.10
N GLN A 84 13.63 11.13 -0.13
CA GLN A 84 13.98 12.46 -0.62
C GLN A 84 13.35 13.58 0.22
N LYS A 85 12.04 13.46 0.52
CA LYS A 85 11.32 14.47 1.32
C LYS A 85 11.82 14.60 2.74
N SER A 86 12.26 13.49 3.35
CA SER A 86 12.75 13.46 4.73
C SER A 86 14.25 13.66 4.85
N ASN A 87 14.98 13.72 3.73
CA ASN A 87 16.44 13.68 3.69
C ASN A 87 17.02 12.46 4.43
N GLU A 88 16.33 11.32 4.33
CA GLU A 88 16.75 10.06 4.95
C GLU A 88 17.42 9.14 3.94
N ASN A 89 18.30 8.27 4.47
CA ASN A 89 18.95 7.22 3.70
C ASN A 89 18.22 5.88 3.87
N ILE A 90 18.21 5.08 2.84
CA ILE A 90 17.54 3.76 2.85
C ILE A 90 18.19 2.79 3.86
N GLU A 91 19.45 2.97 4.18
CA GLU A 91 20.18 2.20 5.19
C GLU A 91 19.61 2.39 6.59
N ASN A 92 19.07 3.57 6.89
CA ASN A 92 18.44 3.90 8.16
C ASN A 92 17.05 3.29 8.32
N ILE A 93 16.47 2.82 7.23
CA ILE A 93 15.14 2.19 7.24
C ILE A 93 15.29 0.74 7.64
N LYS A 94 14.66 0.34 8.73
CA LYS A 94 14.72 -1.03 9.20
C LYS A 94 13.91 -1.96 8.32
N TYR A 95 12.64 -1.61 8.08
CA TYR A 95 11.72 -2.39 7.25
C TYR A 95 10.85 -1.53 6.35
N ILE A 96 10.40 -2.15 5.27
CA ILE A 96 9.37 -1.65 4.38
C ILE A 96 8.18 -2.61 4.48
N ILE A 97 6.99 -2.07 4.71
CA ILE A 97 5.74 -2.81 4.79
C ILE A 97 4.85 -2.39 3.61
N PRO A 98 4.90 -3.12 2.50
CA PRO A 98 4.03 -2.85 1.36
C PRO A 98 2.65 -3.48 1.56
N HIS A 99 1.67 -2.96 0.84
CA HIS A 99 0.40 -3.64 0.64
C HIS A 99 0.60 -5.09 0.19
N GLN A 100 -0.11 -6.04 0.82
CA GLN A 100 0.04 -7.47 0.62
C GLN A 100 -0.82 -7.96 -0.56
N ALA A 101 -0.54 -7.49 -1.76
CA ALA A 101 -1.29 -7.87 -2.96
C ALA A 101 -0.80 -9.19 -3.57
N ASN A 102 0.53 -9.32 -3.72
CA ASN A 102 1.18 -10.47 -4.36
C ASN A 102 2.68 -10.46 -4.02
N SER A 103 3.24 -11.62 -3.65
CA SER A 103 4.66 -11.76 -3.32
C SER A 103 5.60 -11.33 -4.45
N ARG A 104 5.25 -11.64 -5.70
CA ARG A 104 6.05 -11.25 -6.88
C ARG A 104 6.20 -9.74 -7.04
N ILE A 105 5.17 -8.96 -6.68
CA ILE A 105 5.24 -7.49 -6.70
C ILE A 105 6.31 -7.02 -5.71
N ILE A 106 6.34 -7.61 -4.53
CA ILE A 106 7.29 -7.26 -3.47
C ILE A 106 8.71 -7.67 -3.85
N ASP A 107 8.86 -8.86 -4.43
CA ASP A 107 10.17 -9.35 -4.92
C ASP A 107 10.74 -8.43 -6.02
N ASP A 108 9.91 -7.98 -6.95
CA ASP A 108 10.34 -7.08 -8.01
C ASP A 108 10.61 -5.65 -7.49
N ALA A 109 9.85 -5.19 -6.51
CA ALA A 109 10.13 -3.92 -5.84
C ALA A 109 11.47 -3.95 -5.10
N ALA A 110 11.78 -5.04 -4.38
CA ALA A 110 13.06 -5.23 -3.71
C ALA A 110 14.23 -5.20 -4.70
N LYS A 111 14.12 -5.91 -5.83
CA LYS A 111 15.13 -5.88 -6.89
C LYS A 111 15.33 -4.47 -7.46
N LYS A 112 14.26 -3.75 -7.75
CA LYS A 112 14.33 -2.39 -8.29
C LYS A 112 14.96 -1.38 -7.34
N LEU A 113 14.77 -1.57 -6.04
CA LEU A 113 15.39 -0.76 -5.00
C LEU A 113 16.81 -1.23 -4.65
N ASN A 114 17.27 -2.34 -5.25
CA ASN A 114 18.53 -3.00 -4.92
C ASN A 114 18.65 -3.32 -3.42
N LEU A 115 17.56 -3.80 -2.83
CA LEU A 115 17.47 -4.15 -1.41
C LEU A 115 17.31 -5.66 -1.23
N SER A 116 17.80 -6.17 -0.09
CA SER A 116 17.49 -7.54 0.34
C SER A 116 15.98 -7.70 0.53
N ARG A 117 15.47 -8.87 0.13
CA ARG A 117 14.08 -9.23 0.33
C ARG A 117 13.64 -9.17 1.80
N ASP A 118 14.55 -9.43 2.71
CA ASP A 118 14.32 -9.43 4.16
C ASP A 118 13.98 -8.06 4.74
N LYS A 119 14.28 -6.99 4.00
CA LYS A 119 13.81 -5.63 4.37
C LYS A 119 12.30 -5.45 4.19
N PHE A 120 11.62 -6.38 3.50
CA PHE A 120 10.19 -6.29 3.21
C PHE A 120 9.42 -7.27 4.09
N LEU A 121 8.64 -6.76 5.02
CA LEU A 121 7.80 -7.60 5.88
C LEU A 121 6.55 -8.05 5.14
N MET A 122 6.21 -9.31 5.32
CA MET A 122 5.05 -9.96 4.70
C MET A 122 4.38 -10.96 5.64
N ASN A 123 3.05 -11.08 5.47
CA ASN A 123 2.23 -12.13 6.04
C ASN A 123 1.15 -12.65 5.05
N LEU A 124 1.39 -12.41 3.77
CA LEU A 124 0.47 -12.77 2.67
C LEU A 124 0.10 -14.27 2.68
N GLU A 125 1.04 -15.14 3.04
CA GLU A 125 0.81 -16.58 3.09
C GLU A 125 -0.20 -17.00 4.17
N GLN A 126 -0.36 -16.17 5.20
CA GLN A 126 -1.25 -16.43 6.33
C GLN A 126 -2.64 -15.85 6.12
N TYR A 127 -2.72 -14.63 5.58
CA TYR A 127 -3.98 -13.87 5.51
C TYR A 127 -4.45 -13.57 4.09
N GLY A 128 -3.61 -13.79 3.09
CA GLY A 128 -3.91 -13.38 1.73
C GLY A 128 -3.91 -11.85 1.59
N ASN A 129 -4.59 -11.38 0.54
CA ASN A 129 -4.76 -9.95 0.28
C ASN A 129 -5.97 -9.43 1.07
N THR A 130 -5.73 -8.87 2.24
CA THR A 130 -6.75 -8.24 3.11
C THR A 130 -7.02 -6.78 2.77
N SER A 131 -6.75 -6.36 1.51
CA SER A 131 -7.01 -5.00 1.04
C SER A 131 -6.35 -3.94 1.92
N ALA A 132 -7.10 -2.91 2.37
CA ALA A 132 -6.59 -1.82 3.20
C ALA A 132 -6.05 -2.29 4.57
N ALA A 133 -6.55 -3.40 5.10
CA ALA A 133 -6.10 -3.96 6.37
C ALA A 133 -4.69 -4.61 6.29
N SER A 134 -4.18 -4.90 5.09
CA SER A 134 -2.95 -5.68 4.92
C SER A 134 -1.72 -5.02 5.57
N VAL A 135 -1.55 -3.71 5.39
CA VAL A 135 -0.42 -2.97 5.97
C VAL A 135 -0.51 -2.89 7.49
N PRO A 136 -1.63 -2.46 8.11
CA PRO A 136 -1.72 -2.40 9.57
C PRO A 136 -1.64 -3.77 10.24
N ILE A 137 -2.10 -4.85 9.62
CA ILE A 137 -1.95 -6.21 10.18
C ILE A 137 -0.46 -6.62 10.22
N VAL A 138 0.28 -6.42 9.11
CA VAL A 138 1.74 -6.70 9.10
C VAL A 138 2.47 -5.84 10.13
N LEU A 139 2.12 -4.57 10.25
CA LEU A 139 2.73 -3.66 11.23
C LEU A 139 2.50 -4.16 12.66
N SER A 140 1.25 -4.43 13.03
CA SER A 140 0.87 -4.92 14.37
C SER A 140 1.60 -6.22 14.72
N GLU A 141 1.55 -7.21 13.85
CA GLU A 141 2.24 -8.48 14.09
C GLU A 141 3.77 -8.34 14.20
N SER A 142 4.35 -7.42 13.44
CA SER A 142 5.79 -7.21 13.46
C SER A 142 6.25 -6.55 14.76
N ILE A 143 5.41 -5.70 15.35
CA ILE A 143 5.64 -5.12 16.68
C ILE A 143 5.50 -6.22 17.74
N ASP A 144 4.42 -7.01 17.71
CA ASP A 144 4.17 -8.08 18.66
C ASP A 144 5.28 -9.15 18.64
N LYS A 145 5.85 -9.41 17.47
CA LYS A 145 6.99 -10.33 17.30
C LYS A 145 8.36 -9.71 17.66
N GLY A 146 8.40 -8.42 18.07
CA GLY A 146 9.64 -7.71 18.41
C GLY A 146 10.54 -7.43 17.20
N LEU A 147 10.03 -7.52 15.99
CA LEU A 147 10.78 -7.16 14.78
C LEU A 147 10.93 -5.65 14.64
N ILE A 148 9.91 -4.89 15.06
CA ILE A 148 9.89 -3.44 15.09
C ILE A 148 9.90 -3.00 16.56
N ASN A 149 10.86 -2.17 16.92
CA ASN A 149 11.06 -1.67 18.27
C ASN A 149 11.08 -0.14 18.27
N LYS A 150 10.92 0.46 19.45
CA LYS A 150 10.99 1.92 19.61
C LYS A 150 12.28 2.49 19.00
N GLY A 151 12.13 3.53 18.18
CA GLY A 151 13.22 4.19 17.45
C GLY A 151 13.53 3.59 16.07
N ASP A 152 12.90 2.47 15.71
CA ASP A 152 13.06 1.90 14.38
C ASP A 152 12.30 2.71 13.33
N LYS A 153 12.94 3.03 12.23
CA LYS A 153 12.31 3.69 11.09
C LYS A 153 11.74 2.66 10.13
N VAL A 154 10.47 2.82 9.81
CA VAL A 154 9.74 1.94 8.88
C VAL A 154 9.00 2.73 7.82
N ILE A 155 8.92 2.16 6.62
CA ILE A 155 8.14 2.71 5.52
C ILE A 155 6.92 1.83 5.30
N LEU A 156 5.74 2.44 5.31
CA LEU A 156 4.48 1.82 4.91
C LEU A 156 4.15 2.28 3.49
N VAL A 157 3.79 1.34 2.59
CA VAL A 157 3.45 1.66 1.20
C VAL A 157 2.17 0.96 0.80
N ALA A 158 1.22 1.71 0.27
CA ALA A 158 -0.03 1.17 -0.27
C ALA A 158 -0.34 1.71 -1.65
N PHE A 159 -1.07 0.91 -2.42
CA PHE A 159 -1.61 1.29 -3.72
C PHE A 159 -2.93 0.56 -3.97
N GLY A 160 -3.74 1.07 -4.88
CA GLY A 160 -5.04 0.49 -5.16
C GLY A 160 -5.76 1.13 -6.34
N GLY A 161 -7.06 0.88 -6.38
CA GLY A 161 -7.94 1.44 -7.42
C GLY A 161 -7.89 2.95 -7.47
N GLY A 162 -8.03 3.47 -8.69
CA GLY A 162 -7.93 4.89 -8.94
C GLY A 162 -7.20 5.18 -10.25
N LEU A 163 -5.96 4.80 -10.53
CA LEU A 163 -4.99 4.22 -9.57
C LEU A 163 -4.57 5.22 -8.52
N THR A 164 -4.38 4.75 -7.30
CA THR A 164 -3.95 5.60 -6.19
C THR A 164 -2.76 4.96 -5.46
N TRP A 165 -1.98 5.76 -4.76
CA TRP A 165 -0.90 5.29 -3.91
C TRP A 165 -0.69 6.21 -2.73
N SER A 166 -0.15 5.66 -1.67
CA SER A 166 0.29 6.41 -0.50
C SER A 166 1.51 5.76 0.14
N GLY A 167 2.26 6.57 0.85
CA GLY A 167 3.38 6.12 1.67
C GLY A 167 3.55 6.96 2.91
N ILE A 168 4.05 6.31 3.95
CA ILE A 168 4.37 6.92 5.24
C ILE A 168 5.75 6.42 5.64
N LEU A 169 6.65 7.33 5.96
CA LEU A 169 7.85 7.04 6.74
C LEU A 169 7.59 7.47 8.17
N LEU A 170 7.78 6.56 9.09
CA LEU A 170 7.61 6.81 10.52
C LEU A 170 8.80 6.26 11.34
N GLU A 171 9.03 6.86 12.48
CA GLU A 171 9.86 6.33 13.56
C GLU A 171 8.93 5.78 14.65
N TRP A 172 9.04 4.48 14.92
CA TRP A 172 8.16 3.77 15.85
C TRP A 172 8.44 4.11 17.30
#